data_e2c9a88279239226df27acccfea18c45
#
_entry.id   e2c9a88279239226df27acccfea18c45
#
_cell.length_a   1.000
_cell.length_b   1.000
_cell.length_c   1.000
_cell.angle_alpha   90.00
_cell.angle_beta   90.00
_cell.angle_gamma   90.00
#
_symmetry.space_group_name_H-M   'P 1'
#
loop_
_entity.id
_entity.type
_entity.pdbx_description
1 polymer ?
#
loop_
_entity_poly.entity_id
_entity_poly.type
_entity_poly.pdbx_seq_one_letter_code
_entity_poly.pdbx_strand_id
1 'polypeptide(L)'
;DFSAPAKTKTGWQEAEEIAKKFHIQDINFVKPGIGETTRVLLRRMPWKILVRDKKDTEYIGHILKLAEEKSVAVEEYPLQTYRACGLIRDLHADV
;
A
#
# COMPACT_ATOMS: atom_id res chain seq x y z
N ASP A 1 9.32 -1.45 26.20
CA ASP A 1 10.55 -1.50 25.48
C ASP A 1 10.34 -1.77 24.02
N PHE A 2 11.23 -1.27 23.24
CA PHE A 2 11.11 -1.31 21.80
C PHE A 2 12.11 -2.25 21.15
N SER A 3 12.70 -3.10 21.92
CA SER A 3 13.66 -4.03 21.37
C SER A 3 13.01 -5.04 20.43
N ALA A 4 11.78 -5.45 20.73
CA ALA A 4 11.08 -6.38 19.87
C ALA A 4 10.94 -5.85 18.44
N PRO A 5 10.65 -4.57 18.26
CA PRO A 5 10.57 -4.03 16.91
C PRO A 5 11.86 -4.01 16.14
N ALA A 6 12.97 -4.42 16.73
CA ALA A 6 14.23 -4.44 16.00
C ALA A 6 14.14 -5.28 14.72
N LYS A 7 13.24 -6.24 14.68
CA LYS A 7 13.02 -7.06 13.50
C LYS A 7 11.84 -6.58 12.65
N THR A 8 11.17 -5.54 13.11
CA THR A 8 10.01 -5.00 12.41
C THR A 8 10.42 -3.73 11.71
N LYS A 9 10.15 -3.66 10.43
CA LYS A 9 10.45 -2.47 9.66
C LYS A 9 9.53 -1.34 10.11
N THR A 10 10.07 -0.14 10.16
CA THR A 10 9.23 1.04 10.36
C THR A 10 8.41 1.28 9.10
N GLY A 11 7.35 2.07 9.23
CA GLY A 11 6.57 2.44 8.06
C GLY A 11 7.42 3.12 7.00
N TRP A 12 8.38 3.92 7.43
CA TRP A 12 9.29 4.59 6.51
C TRP A 12 10.16 3.60 5.73
N GLN A 13 10.75 2.64 6.43
CA GLN A 13 11.61 1.65 5.80
C GLN A 13 10.83 0.79 4.82
N GLU A 14 9.62 0.40 5.17
CA GLU A 14 8.80 -0.41 4.29
C GLU A 14 8.38 0.39 3.07
N ALA A 15 7.99 1.64 3.27
CA ALA A 15 7.60 2.49 2.15
C ALA A 15 8.77 2.68 1.19
N GLU A 16 9.98 2.80 1.73
CA GLU A 16 11.17 2.96 0.91
C GLU A 16 11.44 1.72 0.06
N GLU A 17 11.31 0.55 0.66
CA GLU A 17 11.51 -0.70 -0.07
C GLU A 17 10.47 -0.89 -1.16
N ILE A 18 9.22 -0.57 -0.85
CA ILE A 18 8.15 -0.69 -1.82
C ILE A 18 8.34 0.31 -2.96
N ALA A 19 8.74 1.53 -2.63
CA ALA A 19 9.00 2.53 -3.64
C ALA A 19 10.08 2.06 -4.63
N LYS A 20 11.14 1.47 -4.11
CA LYS A 20 12.19 0.94 -4.97
C LYS A 20 11.68 -0.20 -5.85
N LYS A 21 10.92 -1.11 -5.27
CA LYS A 21 10.45 -2.29 -6.00
C LYS A 21 9.52 -1.89 -7.14
N PHE A 22 8.68 -0.91 -6.91
CA PHE A 22 7.67 -0.52 -7.90
C PHE A 22 8.05 0.75 -8.66
N HIS A 23 9.30 1.21 -8.51
CA HIS A 23 9.83 2.35 -9.25
C HIS A 23 9.04 3.63 -9.01
N ILE A 24 8.67 3.85 -7.76
CA ILE A 24 7.99 5.07 -7.34
C ILE A 24 9.05 6.04 -6.85
N GLN A 25 9.11 7.23 -7.45
CA GLN A 25 10.16 8.18 -7.15
C GLN A 25 9.99 8.86 -5.81
N ASP A 26 8.75 9.14 -5.43
CA ASP A 26 8.48 9.87 -4.20
C ASP A 26 7.92 8.91 -3.16
N ILE A 27 8.65 8.73 -2.07
CA ILE A 27 8.25 7.82 -1.02
C ILE A 27 6.89 8.21 -0.42
N ASN A 28 6.52 9.49 -0.51
CA ASN A 28 5.23 9.95 -0.02
C ASN A 28 4.07 9.41 -0.83
N PHE A 29 4.32 8.82 -1.98
CA PHE A 29 3.31 8.18 -2.80
C PHE A 29 3.06 6.74 -2.40
N VAL A 30 3.81 6.23 -1.42
CA VAL A 30 3.56 4.92 -0.84
C VAL A 30 2.83 5.15 0.48
N LYS A 31 1.61 4.62 0.58
CA LYS A 31 0.72 4.87 1.72
C LYS A 31 0.43 3.57 2.44
N PRO A 32 1.31 3.13 3.35
CA PRO A 32 1.09 1.88 4.06
C PRO A 32 0.01 2.01 5.13
N GLY A 33 -0.70 0.93 5.36
CA GLY A 33 -1.71 0.85 6.40
C GLY A 33 -3.12 0.79 5.83
N ILE A 34 -4.00 0.11 6.55
CA ILE A 34 -5.39 -0.05 6.11
C ILE A 34 -6.09 1.30 6.02
N GLY A 35 -5.91 2.14 7.04
CA GLY A 35 -6.57 3.45 7.06
C GLY A 35 -6.10 4.34 5.93
N GLU A 36 -4.80 4.39 5.69
CA GLU A 36 -4.26 5.20 4.61
C GLU A 36 -4.67 4.68 3.25
N THR A 37 -4.68 3.36 3.08
CA THR A 37 -5.09 2.76 1.82
C THR A 37 -6.56 3.07 1.53
N THR A 38 -7.41 2.97 2.55
CA THR A 38 -8.83 3.30 2.40
C THR A 38 -9.01 4.76 2.01
N ARG A 39 -8.27 5.66 2.68
CA ARG A 39 -8.35 7.08 2.39
C ARG A 39 -7.95 7.38 0.95
N VAL A 40 -6.89 6.74 0.49
CA VAL A 40 -6.42 6.94 -0.88
C VAL A 40 -7.48 6.48 -1.87
N LEU A 41 -8.09 5.33 -1.62
CA LEU A 41 -9.14 4.82 -2.50
C LEU A 41 -10.36 5.74 -2.54
N LEU A 42 -10.67 6.38 -1.41
CA LEU A 42 -11.85 7.25 -1.34
C LEU A 42 -11.60 8.62 -1.96
N ARG A 43 -10.38 9.14 -1.85
CA ARG A 43 -10.10 10.53 -2.20
C ARG A 43 -9.23 10.71 -3.43
N ARG A 44 -8.50 9.69 -3.82
CA ARG A 44 -7.57 9.77 -4.94
C ARG A 44 -7.75 8.54 -5.80
N MET A 45 -7.06 8.50 -6.93
CA MET A 45 -7.07 7.32 -7.77
C MET A 45 -5.68 6.68 -7.68
N PRO A 46 -5.52 5.70 -6.81
CA PRO A 46 -4.22 5.05 -6.71
C PRO A 46 -3.92 4.25 -7.97
N TRP A 47 -2.64 4.09 -8.23
CA TRP A 47 -2.20 3.27 -9.35
C TRP A 47 -2.41 1.79 -9.06
N LYS A 48 -2.15 1.38 -7.82
CA LYS A 48 -2.22 -0.03 -7.43
C LYS A 48 -2.39 -0.11 -5.92
N ILE A 49 -3.02 -1.17 -5.47
CA ILE A 49 -3.12 -1.47 -4.04
C ILE A 49 -2.34 -2.76 -3.79
N LEU A 50 -1.49 -2.75 -2.78
CA LEU A 50 -0.79 -3.94 -2.33
C LEU A 50 -1.49 -4.48 -1.09
N VAL A 51 -1.75 -5.77 -1.04
CA VAL A 51 -2.30 -6.42 0.15
C VAL A 51 -1.36 -7.55 0.54
N ARG A 52 -1.19 -7.75 1.85
CA ARG A 52 -0.31 -8.79 2.33
C ARG A 52 -0.88 -10.18 2.04
N ASP A 53 -2.19 -10.32 2.18
CA ASP A 53 -2.87 -11.59 1.97
C ASP A 53 -4.31 -11.29 1.53
N LYS A 54 -4.65 -11.69 0.32
CA LYS A 54 -5.99 -11.44 -0.21
C LYS A 54 -7.08 -12.16 0.57
N LYS A 55 -6.71 -13.18 1.34
CA LYS A 55 -7.67 -13.94 2.12
C LYS A 55 -8.03 -13.26 3.44
N ASP A 56 -7.34 -12.20 3.78
CA ASP A 56 -7.53 -11.46 5.04
C ASP A 56 -8.75 -10.53 4.94
N THR A 57 -9.87 -11.09 4.49
CA THR A 57 -11.05 -10.27 4.16
C THR A 57 -11.69 -9.63 5.38
N GLU A 58 -11.42 -10.14 6.57
CA GLU A 58 -11.92 -9.53 7.79
C GLU A 58 -11.40 -8.10 7.94
N TYR A 59 -10.16 -7.87 7.54
CA TYR A 59 -9.52 -6.57 7.72
C TYR A 59 -9.46 -5.76 6.42
N ILE A 60 -9.35 -6.41 5.27
CA ILE A 60 -9.16 -5.71 4.01
C ILE A 60 -10.28 -5.92 3.00
N GLY A 61 -11.38 -6.60 3.41
CA GLY A 61 -12.47 -6.85 2.47
C GLY A 61 -13.02 -5.58 1.86
N HIS A 62 -13.15 -4.53 2.66
CA HIS A 62 -13.65 -3.26 2.16
C HIS A 62 -12.69 -2.63 1.14
N ILE A 63 -11.39 -2.84 1.33
CA ILE A 63 -10.39 -2.31 0.41
C ILE A 63 -10.49 -3.04 -0.94
N LEU A 64 -10.62 -4.37 -0.88
CA LEU A 64 -10.75 -5.15 -2.10
C LEU A 64 -12.00 -4.75 -2.89
N LYS A 65 -13.10 -4.52 -2.17
CA LYS A 65 -14.34 -4.10 -2.82
C LYS A 65 -14.22 -2.72 -3.44
N LEU A 66 -13.64 -1.77 -2.70
CA LEU A 66 -13.45 -0.41 -3.22
C LEU A 66 -12.55 -0.42 -4.46
N ALA A 67 -11.47 -1.20 -4.40
CA ALA A 67 -10.55 -1.28 -5.53
C ALA A 67 -11.26 -1.84 -6.75
N GLU A 68 -12.09 -2.86 -6.54
CA GLU A 68 -12.85 -3.43 -7.64
C GLU A 68 -13.81 -2.41 -8.24
N GLU A 69 -14.53 -1.68 -7.38
CA GLU A 69 -15.48 -0.68 -7.86
C GLU A 69 -14.80 0.42 -8.65
N LYS A 70 -13.56 0.75 -8.30
CA LYS A 70 -12.82 1.81 -8.97
C LYS A 70 -11.88 1.31 -10.05
N SER A 71 -11.90 0.01 -10.32
CA SER A 71 -11.03 -0.62 -11.32
C SER A 71 -9.55 -0.41 -11.02
N VAL A 72 -9.19 -0.45 -9.75
CA VAL A 72 -7.80 -0.32 -9.31
C VAL A 72 -7.22 -1.72 -9.13
N ALA A 73 -6.04 -1.95 -9.68
CA ALA A 73 -5.38 -3.25 -9.58
C ALA A 73 -4.97 -3.53 -8.15
N VAL A 74 -5.12 -4.79 -7.74
CA VAL A 74 -4.70 -5.25 -6.43
C VAL A 74 -3.67 -6.35 -6.64
N GLU A 75 -2.53 -6.21 -5.99
CA GLU A 75 -1.47 -7.20 -6.06
C GLU A 75 -1.13 -7.69 -4.66
N GLU A 76 -0.91 -8.99 -4.53
CA GLU A 76 -0.51 -9.57 -3.26
C GLU A 76 0.99 -9.40 -3.07
N TYR A 77 1.38 -8.87 -1.90
CA TYR A 77 2.77 -8.66 -1.57
C TYR A 77 3.01 -9.15 -0.14
N PRO A 78 3.29 -10.45 0.02
CA PRO A 78 3.36 -11.06 1.36
C PRO A 78 4.49 -10.54 2.23
N LEU A 79 5.50 -9.93 1.63
CA LEU A 79 6.65 -9.45 2.40
C LEU A 79 6.38 -8.17 3.17
N GLN A 80 5.28 -7.48 2.89
CA GLN A 80 5.01 -6.25 3.60
C GLN A 80 4.50 -6.50 5.01
N THR A 81 4.82 -5.57 5.91
CA THR A 81 4.38 -5.64 7.29
C THR A 81 2.92 -5.27 7.46
N TYR A 82 2.48 -4.26 6.73
CA TYR A 82 1.11 -3.78 6.81
C TYR A 82 0.19 -4.66 5.98
N ARG A 83 -1.07 -4.74 6.39
CA ARG A 83 -2.05 -5.55 5.68
C ARG A 83 -2.39 -5.01 4.31
N ALA A 84 -2.27 -3.70 4.14
CA ALA A 84 -2.58 -3.05 2.88
C ALA A 84 -1.69 -1.85 2.70
N CYS A 85 -1.47 -1.47 1.45
CA CYS A 85 -0.66 -0.33 1.09
C CYS A 85 -1.18 0.25 -0.21
N GLY A 86 -1.41 1.56 -0.23
CA GLY A 86 -1.82 2.24 -1.45
C GLY A 86 -0.62 2.81 -2.17
N LEU A 87 -0.57 2.63 -3.48
CA LEU A 87 0.49 3.19 -4.31
C LEU A 87 -0.09 4.24 -5.23
N ILE A 88 0.48 5.42 -5.17
CA ILE A 88 0.11 6.53 -6.03
C ILE A 88 1.26 6.73 -7.01
N ARG A 89 0.92 7.01 -8.25
CA ARG A 89 1.93 7.30 -9.24
C ARG A 89 1.75 8.74 -9.71
N ASP A 90 2.86 9.44 -9.80
CA ASP A 90 2.85 10.78 -10.35
C ASP A 90 2.72 10.68 -11.86
N LEU A 91 1.55 11.04 -12.37
CA LEU A 91 1.30 10.94 -13.79
C LEU A 91 2.20 11.86 -14.61
N HIS A 92 2.68 12.93 -14.00
CA HIS A 92 3.57 13.85 -14.69
C HIS A 92 4.98 13.28 -14.86
N ALA A 93 5.35 12.32 -14.04
CA ALA A 93 6.66 11.72 -14.15
C ALA A 93 6.78 10.81 -15.37
N ASP A 94 5.67 10.41 -15.94
CA ASP A 94 5.63 9.50 -17.08
C ASP A 94 5.64 10.23 -18.42
N VAL A 95 5.65 11.53 -18.39
CA VAL A 95 5.59 12.33 -19.61
C VAL A 95 6.94 12.66 -20.18
#